data_cb9a7adc72dc29ca76d10aa6191869cc
#
_entry.id   cb9a7adc72dc29ca76d10aa6191869cc
#
_cell.length_a   1.000
_cell.length_b   1.000
_cell.length_c   1.000
_cell.angle_alpha   90.00
_cell.angle_beta   90.00
_cell.angle_gamma   90.00
#
_symmetry.space_group_name_H-M   'P 1'
#
loop_
_entity.id
_entity.type
_entity.pdbx_description
1 polymer ?
#
loop_
_entity_poly.entity_id
_entity_poly.type
_entity_poly.pdbx_seq_one_letter_code
_entity_poly.pdbx_strand_id
1 'polypeptide(L)'
;MQPVAHDALGAANRGFQEELTRLMTEAGKTVKFEDQNAQGNASTQVTIVNGFVAKGVDLMLTIGTDATKTAQGIEKYTPILFTAVTDPAGAGIVSSNGADRASNNISGTSDMNPVAQQMQLCKDLGMTKVALLYTSSEDNSRIQIEMAKAECTRIGLDFVEKSVTDSNSIKNIMTTIALDETIDGIYIPTDNNLAANASTIHAENKSGNKLPIVCGEASMNNLCGVATYSIDYYKLGKQTAKMAFDILMGNKKVGEMPVEYQSGEPELSINTDIAEELGIDISVLEA
;
A
#
# COMPACT_ATOMS: atom_id res chain seq x y z
N MET A 1 -8.41 -7.31 -9.68
CA MET A 1 -8.77 -5.89 -9.87
C MET A 1 -7.83 -4.99 -9.09
N GLN A 2 -7.28 -3.96 -9.73
CA GLN A 2 -6.48 -2.89 -9.09
C GLN A 2 -7.32 -1.59 -9.03
N PRO A 3 -7.22 -0.78 -7.96
CA PRO A 3 -7.92 0.50 -7.86
C PRO A 3 -7.27 1.56 -8.76
N VAL A 4 -5.95 1.60 -8.80
CA VAL A 4 -5.13 2.53 -9.58
C VAL A 4 -3.81 1.83 -9.95
N ALA A 5 -3.12 2.30 -10.96
CA ALA A 5 -1.81 1.78 -11.34
C ALA A 5 -0.68 2.52 -10.62
N HIS A 6 0.14 1.80 -9.87
CA HIS A 6 1.48 2.17 -9.44
C HIS A 6 2.32 0.91 -9.17
N ASP A 7 3.62 1.08 -9.03
CA ASP A 7 4.58 -0.03 -9.11
C ASP A 7 4.42 -1.08 -8.01
N ALA A 8 4.11 -0.69 -6.77
CA ALA A 8 3.90 -1.64 -5.67
C ALA A 8 2.71 -2.58 -5.96
N LEU A 9 1.54 -2.03 -6.33
CA LEU A 9 0.38 -2.85 -6.69
C LEU A 9 0.63 -3.69 -7.94
N GLY A 10 1.37 -3.14 -8.92
CA GLY A 10 1.82 -3.87 -10.10
C GLY A 10 2.74 -5.04 -9.74
N ALA A 11 3.67 -4.86 -8.81
CA ALA A 11 4.56 -5.91 -8.33
C ALA A 11 3.79 -7.03 -7.62
N ALA A 12 2.82 -6.68 -6.75
CA ALA A 12 1.95 -7.67 -6.09
C ALA A 12 1.14 -8.48 -7.11
N ASN A 13 0.58 -7.83 -8.13
CA ASN A 13 -0.15 -8.51 -9.19
C ASN A 13 0.75 -9.47 -9.99
N ARG A 14 1.94 -9.03 -10.40
CA ARG A 14 2.90 -9.89 -11.12
C ARG A 14 3.30 -11.10 -10.28
N GLY A 15 3.67 -10.88 -9.01
CA GLY A 15 4.04 -11.96 -8.10
C GLY A 15 2.91 -12.98 -7.95
N PHE A 16 1.67 -12.52 -7.83
CA PHE A 16 0.50 -13.38 -7.78
C PHE A 16 0.31 -14.23 -9.04
N GLN A 17 0.32 -13.60 -10.21
CA GLN A 17 0.06 -14.30 -11.47
C GLN A 17 1.16 -15.30 -11.81
N GLU A 18 2.41 -14.92 -11.66
CA GLU A 18 3.54 -15.79 -11.95
C GLU A 18 3.56 -17.02 -11.03
N GLU A 19 3.39 -16.83 -9.74
CA GLU A 19 3.41 -17.93 -8.78
C GLU A 19 2.18 -18.84 -8.92
N LEU A 20 0.99 -18.27 -9.11
CA LEU A 20 -0.21 -19.08 -9.31
C LEU A 20 -0.13 -19.89 -10.61
N THR A 21 0.39 -19.30 -11.69
CA THR A 21 0.63 -20.01 -12.95
C THR A 21 1.59 -21.17 -12.74
N ARG A 22 2.69 -20.97 -12.01
CA ARG A 22 3.66 -22.00 -11.71
C ARG A 22 3.03 -23.15 -10.92
N LEU A 23 2.33 -22.84 -9.82
CA LEU A 23 1.69 -23.84 -8.96
C LEU A 23 0.61 -24.65 -9.70
N MET A 24 -0.24 -23.98 -10.48
CA MET A 24 -1.27 -24.64 -11.27
C MET A 24 -0.66 -25.54 -12.35
N THR A 25 0.39 -25.11 -13.02
CA THR A 25 1.12 -25.92 -14.03
C THR A 25 1.74 -27.17 -13.41
N GLU A 26 2.38 -27.05 -12.25
CA GLU A 26 2.94 -28.18 -11.50
C GLU A 26 1.86 -29.19 -11.09
N ALA A 27 0.65 -28.70 -10.81
CA ALA A 27 -0.52 -29.56 -10.51
C ALA A 27 -1.21 -30.12 -11.77
N GLY A 28 -0.68 -29.88 -12.98
CA GLY A 28 -1.29 -30.31 -14.24
C GLY A 28 -2.59 -29.56 -14.59
N LYS A 29 -2.76 -28.34 -14.08
CA LYS A 29 -3.90 -27.47 -14.31
C LYS A 29 -3.50 -26.22 -15.07
N THR A 30 -4.49 -25.49 -15.60
CA THR A 30 -4.31 -24.19 -16.23
C THR A 30 -5.10 -23.14 -15.46
N VAL A 31 -4.59 -21.92 -15.43
CA VAL A 31 -5.28 -20.74 -14.87
C VAL A 31 -5.40 -19.67 -15.95
N LYS A 32 -6.51 -18.96 -15.95
CA LYS A 32 -6.72 -17.80 -16.82
C LYS A 32 -6.99 -16.57 -15.96
N PHE A 33 -6.27 -15.50 -16.24
CA PHE A 33 -6.43 -14.23 -15.55
C PHE A 33 -7.27 -13.26 -16.36
N GLU A 34 -8.07 -12.49 -15.66
CA GLU A 34 -8.77 -11.34 -16.21
C GLU A 34 -8.41 -10.09 -15.41
N ASP A 35 -7.45 -9.33 -15.93
CA ASP A 35 -6.96 -8.12 -15.29
C ASP A 35 -7.80 -6.91 -15.63
N GLN A 36 -8.16 -6.16 -14.58
CA GLN A 36 -8.90 -4.91 -14.69
C GLN A 36 -8.31 -3.87 -13.72
N ASN A 37 -8.22 -2.62 -14.19
CA ASN A 37 -7.76 -1.47 -13.40
C ASN A 37 -8.83 -0.38 -13.43
N ALA A 38 -9.22 0.10 -12.27
CA ALA A 38 -10.26 1.11 -12.13
C ALA A 38 -9.80 2.56 -12.35
N GLN A 39 -8.48 2.78 -12.50
CA GLN A 39 -7.87 4.08 -12.78
C GLN A 39 -8.28 5.18 -11.78
N GLY A 40 -8.37 4.84 -10.51
CA GLY A 40 -8.76 5.75 -9.43
C GLY A 40 -10.26 6.06 -9.35
N ASN A 41 -11.09 5.37 -10.14
CA ASN A 41 -12.53 5.67 -10.21
C ASN A 41 -13.37 4.62 -9.49
N ALA A 42 -14.06 5.03 -8.42
CA ALA A 42 -14.88 4.13 -7.59
C ALA A 42 -16.05 3.50 -8.37
N SER A 43 -16.70 4.22 -9.29
CA SER A 43 -17.80 3.65 -10.08
C SER A 43 -17.29 2.59 -11.09
N THR A 44 -16.07 2.75 -11.57
CA THR A 44 -15.41 1.74 -12.40
C THR A 44 -15.10 0.48 -11.60
N GLN A 45 -14.69 0.60 -10.32
CA GLN A 45 -14.51 -0.57 -9.45
C GLN A 45 -15.81 -1.39 -9.33
N VAL A 46 -16.94 -0.73 -9.08
CA VAL A 46 -18.26 -1.38 -9.03
C VAL A 46 -18.57 -2.11 -10.33
N THR A 47 -18.33 -1.47 -11.47
CA THR A 47 -18.55 -2.06 -12.80
C THR A 47 -17.69 -3.30 -13.03
N ILE A 48 -16.41 -3.25 -12.65
CA ILE A 48 -15.47 -4.37 -12.78
C ILE A 48 -15.94 -5.55 -11.93
N VAL A 49 -16.28 -5.34 -10.67
CA VAL A 49 -16.75 -6.41 -9.77
C VAL A 49 -18.00 -7.06 -10.30
N ASN A 50 -19.01 -6.28 -10.73
CA ASN A 50 -20.22 -6.82 -11.34
C ASN A 50 -19.92 -7.62 -12.61
N GLY A 51 -18.93 -7.18 -13.41
CA GLY A 51 -18.46 -7.92 -14.57
C GLY A 51 -17.86 -9.28 -14.23
N PHE A 52 -17.07 -9.37 -13.15
CA PHE A 52 -16.52 -10.65 -12.67
C PHE A 52 -17.62 -11.58 -12.14
N VAL A 53 -18.57 -11.04 -11.38
CA VAL A 53 -19.74 -11.81 -10.90
C VAL A 53 -20.54 -12.38 -12.09
N ALA A 54 -20.84 -11.55 -13.09
CA ALA A 54 -21.60 -11.97 -14.26
C ALA A 54 -20.88 -13.04 -15.10
N LYS A 55 -19.54 -13.04 -15.10
CA LYS A 55 -18.72 -14.05 -15.79
C LYS A 55 -18.56 -15.35 -15.02
N GLY A 56 -18.91 -15.37 -13.72
CA GLY A 56 -18.78 -16.54 -12.87
C GLY A 56 -17.32 -16.95 -12.66
N VAL A 57 -16.45 -16.01 -12.30
CA VAL A 57 -15.03 -16.32 -12.00
C VAL A 57 -14.92 -17.22 -10.77
N ASP A 58 -13.94 -18.12 -10.74
CA ASP A 58 -13.74 -19.07 -9.65
C ASP A 58 -13.15 -18.41 -8.39
N LEU A 59 -12.45 -17.30 -8.56
CA LEU A 59 -11.82 -16.52 -7.49
C LEU A 59 -11.62 -15.07 -7.94
N MET A 60 -11.84 -14.11 -7.04
CA MET A 60 -11.49 -12.70 -7.27
C MET A 60 -10.24 -12.34 -6.48
N LEU A 61 -9.24 -11.79 -7.16
CA LEU A 61 -8.13 -11.08 -6.52
C LEU A 61 -8.45 -9.58 -6.52
N THR A 62 -8.39 -8.98 -5.34
CA THR A 62 -8.45 -7.52 -5.16
C THR A 62 -7.12 -7.03 -4.60
N ILE A 63 -6.61 -5.91 -5.11
CA ILE A 63 -5.33 -5.35 -4.72
C ILE A 63 -5.59 -3.97 -4.14
N GLY A 64 -5.25 -3.76 -2.86
CA GLY A 64 -5.52 -2.54 -2.11
C GLY A 64 -6.88 -2.49 -1.41
N THR A 65 -6.99 -1.60 -0.42
CA THR A 65 -8.11 -1.52 0.52
C THR A 65 -9.45 -1.19 -0.16
N ASP A 66 -9.50 -0.16 -1.00
CA ASP A 66 -10.73 0.32 -1.63
C ASP A 66 -11.32 -0.70 -2.62
N ALA A 67 -10.46 -1.34 -3.44
CA ALA A 67 -10.87 -2.40 -4.33
C ALA A 67 -11.48 -3.58 -3.56
N THR A 68 -10.90 -3.91 -2.42
CA THR A 68 -11.35 -5.00 -1.56
C THR A 68 -12.70 -4.68 -0.90
N LYS A 69 -12.86 -3.48 -0.36
CA LYS A 69 -14.15 -3.02 0.21
C LYS A 69 -15.26 -3.02 -0.83
N THR A 70 -14.97 -2.58 -2.05
CA THR A 70 -15.93 -2.60 -3.16
C THR A 70 -16.35 -4.04 -3.48
N ALA A 71 -15.40 -4.96 -3.63
CA ALA A 71 -15.71 -6.36 -3.92
C ALA A 71 -16.51 -7.02 -2.78
N GLN A 72 -16.09 -6.81 -1.53
CA GLN A 72 -16.79 -7.32 -0.34
C GLN A 72 -18.24 -6.79 -0.26
N GLY A 73 -18.46 -5.54 -0.64
CA GLY A 73 -19.80 -4.94 -0.65
C GLY A 73 -20.76 -5.62 -1.61
N ILE A 74 -20.26 -6.10 -2.74
CA ILE A 74 -21.05 -6.63 -3.88
C ILE A 74 -21.11 -8.16 -3.86
N GLU A 75 -19.96 -8.84 -3.75
CA GLU A 75 -19.87 -10.30 -3.90
C GLU A 75 -19.88 -11.00 -2.55
N LYS A 76 -20.73 -12.04 -2.43
CA LYS A 76 -20.95 -12.75 -1.17
C LYS A 76 -20.65 -14.26 -1.24
N TYR A 77 -20.42 -14.79 -2.43
CA TYR A 77 -20.31 -16.24 -2.66
C TYR A 77 -18.96 -16.64 -3.24
N THR A 78 -18.53 -15.95 -4.30
CA THR A 78 -17.21 -16.21 -4.91
C THR A 78 -16.10 -15.90 -3.91
N PRO A 79 -15.10 -16.78 -3.73
CA PRO A 79 -13.95 -16.48 -2.89
C PRO A 79 -13.25 -15.19 -3.33
N ILE A 80 -13.00 -14.30 -2.37
CA ILE A 80 -12.22 -13.09 -2.57
C ILE A 80 -10.91 -13.23 -1.82
N LEU A 81 -9.79 -13.10 -2.51
CA LEU A 81 -8.49 -12.89 -1.90
C LEU A 81 -8.06 -11.45 -2.12
N PHE A 82 -7.62 -10.81 -1.06
CA PHE A 82 -6.98 -9.51 -1.16
C PHE A 82 -5.46 -9.63 -1.00
N THR A 83 -4.74 -8.68 -1.58
CA THR A 83 -3.32 -8.42 -1.33
C THR A 83 -3.11 -6.91 -1.22
N ALA A 84 -2.06 -6.49 -0.52
CA ALA A 84 -1.79 -5.07 -0.29
C ALA A 84 -2.97 -4.33 0.39
N VAL A 85 -3.48 -4.90 1.47
CA VAL A 85 -4.48 -4.28 2.36
C VAL A 85 -3.83 -4.08 3.72
N THR A 86 -3.65 -2.84 4.13
CA THR A 86 -2.83 -2.48 5.30
C THR A 86 -3.38 -3.04 6.60
N ASP A 87 -4.63 -2.73 6.96
CA ASP A 87 -5.31 -3.28 8.13
C ASP A 87 -6.71 -3.77 7.76
N PRO A 88 -6.83 -5.02 7.35
CA PRO A 88 -8.12 -5.57 6.92
C PRO A 88 -9.21 -5.56 8.00
N ALA A 89 -8.83 -5.71 9.27
CA ALA A 89 -9.77 -5.64 10.39
C ALA A 89 -10.16 -4.20 10.71
N GLY A 90 -9.19 -3.29 10.81
CA GLY A 90 -9.43 -1.87 11.03
C GLY A 90 -10.22 -1.20 9.90
N ALA A 91 -10.04 -1.66 8.67
CA ALA A 91 -10.82 -1.21 7.51
C ALA A 91 -12.22 -1.84 7.42
N GLY A 92 -12.57 -2.77 8.34
CA GLY A 92 -13.87 -3.43 8.36
C GLY A 92 -14.09 -4.47 7.26
N ILE A 93 -13.00 -4.96 6.65
CA ILE A 93 -13.05 -5.99 5.59
C ILE A 93 -13.24 -7.37 6.20
N VAL A 94 -12.59 -7.65 7.30
CA VAL A 94 -12.73 -8.87 8.09
C VAL A 94 -13.07 -8.53 9.54
N SER A 95 -13.73 -9.45 10.27
CA SER A 95 -14.06 -9.23 11.68
C SER A 95 -12.86 -9.29 12.59
N SER A 96 -11.83 -10.05 12.20
CA SER A 96 -10.51 -10.13 12.83
C SER A 96 -9.50 -10.64 11.82
N ASN A 97 -8.21 -10.42 12.09
CA ASN A 97 -7.13 -10.95 11.23
C ASN A 97 -6.81 -12.43 11.51
N GLY A 98 -7.36 -13.02 12.57
CA GLY A 98 -7.20 -14.42 12.92
C GLY A 98 -8.07 -15.38 12.09
N ALA A 99 -7.91 -16.68 12.33
CA ALA A 99 -8.70 -17.74 11.68
C ALA A 99 -10.14 -17.86 12.21
N ASP A 100 -10.40 -17.37 13.43
CA ASP A 100 -11.72 -17.46 14.12
C ASP A 100 -12.71 -16.38 13.63
N ARG A 101 -12.72 -16.10 12.35
CA ARG A 101 -13.63 -15.15 11.73
C ARG A 101 -14.96 -15.80 11.45
N ALA A 102 -16.05 -15.09 11.73
CA ALA A 102 -17.34 -15.46 11.18
C ALA A 102 -17.21 -15.58 9.65
N SER A 103 -17.61 -16.72 9.12
CA SER A 103 -17.44 -17.13 7.74
C SER A 103 -17.74 -16.01 6.74
N ASN A 104 -16.70 -15.44 6.18
CA ASN A 104 -16.81 -14.59 5.03
C ASN A 104 -16.13 -15.29 3.85
N ASN A 105 -16.58 -14.97 2.66
CA ASN A 105 -15.92 -15.42 1.44
C ASN A 105 -14.64 -14.65 1.14
N ILE A 106 -13.95 -14.10 2.17
CA ILE A 106 -12.83 -13.17 1.98
C ILE A 106 -11.68 -13.42 2.96
N SER A 107 -10.45 -13.42 2.46
CA SER A 107 -9.18 -13.41 3.18
C SER A 107 -8.08 -12.83 2.30
N GLY A 108 -6.83 -12.84 2.76
CA GLY A 108 -5.70 -12.38 1.95
C GLY A 108 -4.46 -12.03 2.74
N THR A 109 -3.64 -11.14 2.17
CA THR A 109 -2.37 -10.72 2.74
C THR A 109 -2.36 -9.23 3.03
N SER A 110 -1.87 -8.89 4.23
CA SER A 110 -1.67 -7.50 4.67
C SER A 110 -0.31 -6.98 4.23
N ASP A 111 -0.29 -5.72 3.83
CA ASP A 111 0.92 -4.96 3.54
C ASP A 111 1.26 -3.95 4.64
N MET A 112 0.84 -4.21 5.88
CA MET A 112 1.18 -3.32 6.99
C MET A 112 2.70 -3.08 7.03
N ASN A 113 3.10 -1.87 6.68
CA ASN A 113 4.48 -1.43 6.69
C ASN A 113 4.91 -0.98 8.10
N PRO A 114 6.22 -0.94 8.38
CA PRO A 114 6.75 -0.67 9.73
C PRO A 114 6.75 0.83 10.05
N VAL A 115 5.58 1.42 10.26
CA VAL A 115 5.40 2.86 10.53
C VAL A 115 6.33 3.37 11.64
N ALA A 116 6.53 2.58 12.70
CA ALA A 116 7.43 2.95 13.79
C ALA A 116 8.89 3.12 13.33
N GLN A 117 9.38 2.21 12.47
CA GLN A 117 10.73 2.32 11.91
C GLN A 117 10.82 3.48 10.93
N GLN A 118 9.77 3.75 10.16
CA GLN A 118 9.72 4.89 9.24
C GLN A 118 9.72 6.24 9.98
N MET A 119 9.02 6.34 11.12
CA MET A 119 9.09 7.55 11.96
C MET A 119 10.46 7.71 12.62
N GLN A 120 11.08 6.61 13.06
CA GLN A 120 12.45 6.66 13.56
C GLN A 120 13.41 7.11 12.46
N LEU A 121 13.23 6.65 11.24
CA LEU A 121 14.02 7.07 10.07
C LEU A 121 13.91 8.59 9.82
N CYS A 122 12.72 9.19 9.97
CA CYS A 122 12.57 10.64 9.92
C CYS A 122 13.47 11.34 10.96
N LYS A 123 13.51 10.81 12.17
CA LYS A 123 14.32 11.37 13.26
C LYS A 123 15.82 11.17 13.01
N ASP A 124 16.23 10.01 12.49
CA ASP A 124 17.63 9.70 12.17
C ASP A 124 18.15 10.61 11.05
N LEU A 125 17.30 11.01 10.11
CA LEU A 125 17.56 12.02 9.08
C LEU A 125 17.60 13.47 9.62
N GLY A 126 17.45 13.65 10.93
CA GLY A 126 17.53 14.96 11.59
C GLY A 126 16.27 15.80 11.52
N MET A 127 15.14 15.24 11.10
CA MET A 127 13.87 15.97 11.09
C MET A 127 13.41 16.26 12.52
N THR A 128 12.91 17.47 12.74
CA THR A 128 12.37 17.92 14.03
C THR A 128 10.86 18.12 13.97
N LYS A 129 10.32 18.48 12.79
CA LYS A 129 8.89 18.63 12.54
C LYS A 129 8.51 18.13 11.14
N VAL A 130 7.73 17.07 11.08
CA VAL A 130 7.33 16.44 9.82
C VAL A 130 5.91 16.78 9.39
N ALA A 131 5.71 17.02 8.10
CA ALA A 131 4.38 17.00 7.50
C ALA A 131 3.96 15.56 7.24
N LEU A 132 2.88 15.10 7.89
CA LEU A 132 2.24 13.83 7.61
C LEU A 132 1.28 14.01 6.44
N LEU A 133 1.73 13.69 5.22
CA LEU A 133 0.99 13.92 3.98
C LEU A 133 0.24 12.65 3.56
N TYR A 134 -1.08 12.74 3.37
CA TYR A 134 -1.91 11.59 3.06
C TYR A 134 -3.19 11.95 2.31
N THR A 135 -3.83 10.96 1.69
CA THR A 135 -5.15 11.08 1.06
C THR A 135 -6.25 10.77 2.08
N SER A 136 -7.06 11.76 2.41
CA SER A 136 -8.08 11.66 3.47
C SER A 136 -9.21 10.67 3.17
N SER A 137 -9.44 10.33 1.90
CA SER A 137 -10.43 9.35 1.47
C SER A 137 -9.93 7.90 1.53
N GLU A 138 -8.64 7.64 1.72
CA GLU A 138 -8.07 6.29 1.81
C GLU A 138 -7.96 5.80 3.25
N ASP A 139 -8.65 4.71 3.59
CA ASP A 139 -8.64 4.13 4.93
C ASP A 139 -7.24 3.64 5.35
N ASN A 140 -6.50 2.98 4.43
CA ASN A 140 -5.12 2.54 4.65
C ASN A 140 -4.21 3.70 5.06
N SER A 141 -4.32 4.84 4.39
CA SER A 141 -3.51 6.03 4.68
C SER A 141 -3.87 6.60 6.05
N ARG A 142 -5.17 6.78 6.34
CA ARG A 142 -5.62 7.31 7.64
C ARG A 142 -5.18 6.45 8.81
N ILE A 143 -5.28 5.12 8.70
CA ILE A 143 -4.85 4.19 9.75
C ILE A 143 -3.35 4.37 10.04
N GLN A 144 -2.52 4.42 9.01
CA GLN A 144 -1.08 4.61 9.18
C GLN A 144 -0.71 6.00 9.70
N ILE A 145 -1.46 7.05 9.35
CA ILE A 145 -1.26 8.38 9.91
C ILE A 145 -1.55 8.42 11.42
N GLU A 146 -2.60 7.75 11.88
CA GLU A 146 -2.84 7.65 13.34
C GLU A 146 -1.71 6.89 14.06
N MET A 147 -1.16 5.84 13.44
CA MET A 147 0.02 5.15 13.95
C MET A 147 1.25 6.07 13.97
N ALA A 148 1.48 6.83 12.90
CA ALA A 148 2.59 7.77 12.79
C ALA A 148 2.50 8.88 13.84
N LYS A 149 1.32 9.44 14.10
CA LYS A 149 1.08 10.44 15.14
C LYS A 149 1.41 9.92 16.55
N ALA A 150 0.96 8.68 16.84
CA ALA A 150 1.27 8.04 18.12
C ALA A 150 2.78 7.82 18.28
N GLU A 151 3.44 7.39 17.21
CA GLU A 151 4.88 7.16 17.22
C GLU A 151 5.68 8.46 17.31
N CYS A 152 5.30 9.50 16.55
CA CYS A 152 5.89 10.83 16.65
C CYS A 152 5.85 11.35 18.10
N THR A 153 4.69 11.20 18.77
CA THR A 153 4.53 11.57 20.16
C THR A 153 5.48 10.77 21.07
N ARG A 154 5.61 9.46 20.84
CA ARG A 154 6.46 8.57 21.61
C ARG A 154 7.94 8.91 21.51
N ILE A 155 8.42 9.25 20.30
CA ILE A 155 9.84 9.54 20.05
C ILE A 155 10.20 11.03 20.18
N GLY A 156 9.23 11.92 20.45
CA GLY A 156 9.43 13.35 20.54
C GLY A 156 9.79 13.99 19.19
N LEU A 157 9.05 13.63 18.13
CA LEU A 157 9.10 14.23 16.81
C LEU A 157 7.83 15.07 16.62
N ASP A 158 7.97 16.37 16.35
CA ASP A 158 6.82 17.22 16.08
C ASP A 158 6.21 16.90 14.72
N PHE A 159 4.90 17.13 14.58
CA PHE A 159 4.23 16.85 13.31
C PHE A 159 3.09 17.84 13.03
N VAL A 160 2.73 17.91 11.75
CA VAL A 160 1.51 18.57 11.27
C VAL A 160 0.84 17.69 10.21
N GLU A 161 -0.47 17.53 10.30
CA GLU A 161 -1.23 16.81 9.28
C GLU A 161 -1.46 17.66 8.04
N LYS A 162 -1.21 17.08 6.86
CA LYS A 162 -1.49 17.69 5.55
C LYS A 162 -2.22 16.66 4.70
N SER A 163 -3.49 16.87 4.43
CA SER A 163 -4.26 15.90 3.65
C SER A 163 -4.66 16.44 2.28
N VAL A 164 -4.69 15.54 1.32
CA VAL A 164 -5.29 15.74 0.00
C VAL A 164 -6.60 14.97 -0.09
N THR A 165 -7.53 15.44 -0.92
CA THR A 165 -8.78 14.72 -1.22
C THR A 165 -8.67 13.91 -2.51
N ASP A 166 -7.87 14.41 -3.45
CA ASP A 166 -7.60 13.83 -4.77
C ASP A 166 -6.27 14.34 -5.33
N SER A 167 -5.89 13.85 -6.50
CA SER A 167 -4.64 14.23 -7.18
C SER A 167 -4.56 15.73 -7.54
N ASN A 168 -5.70 16.40 -7.78
CA ASN A 168 -5.71 17.82 -8.16
C ASN A 168 -5.28 18.73 -7.01
N SER A 169 -5.44 18.29 -5.77
CA SER A 169 -5.08 19.06 -4.57
C SER A 169 -3.61 18.93 -4.16
N ILE A 170 -2.86 17.97 -4.72
CA ILE A 170 -1.47 17.68 -4.34
C ILE A 170 -0.57 18.89 -4.47
N LYS A 171 -0.60 19.56 -5.62
CA LYS A 171 0.24 20.76 -5.85
C LYS A 171 -0.01 21.86 -4.82
N ASN A 172 -1.28 22.14 -4.52
CA ASN A 172 -1.63 23.17 -3.55
C ASN A 172 -1.14 22.81 -2.14
N ILE A 173 -1.27 21.53 -1.74
CA ILE A 173 -0.80 21.08 -0.43
C ILE A 173 0.72 21.11 -0.36
N MET A 174 1.45 20.68 -1.40
CA MET A 174 2.90 20.80 -1.46
C MET A 174 3.35 22.27 -1.35
N THR A 175 2.65 23.19 -2.01
CA THR A 175 2.91 24.64 -1.84
C THR A 175 2.70 25.10 -0.40
N THR A 176 1.65 24.63 0.31
CA THR A 176 1.45 25.01 1.72
C THR A 176 2.51 24.44 2.65
N ILE A 177 3.04 23.24 2.33
CA ILE A 177 4.17 22.67 3.06
C ILE A 177 5.43 23.52 2.84
N ALA A 178 5.69 23.90 1.59
CA ALA A 178 6.85 24.73 1.25
C ALA A 178 6.81 26.14 1.84
N LEU A 179 5.64 26.67 2.18
CA LEU A 179 5.49 27.99 2.82
C LEU A 179 5.62 27.95 4.35
N ASP A 180 5.57 26.78 4.96
CA ASP A 180 5.74 26.59 6.41
C ASP A 180 7.21 26.29 6.73
N GLU A 181 7.99 27.33 7.00
CA GLU A 181 9.42 27.23 7.32
C GLU A 181 9.73 26.40 8.58
N THR A 182 8.72 26.03 9.35
CA THR A 182 8.87 25.16 10.54
C THR A 182 8.87 23.67 10.20
N ILE A 183 8.45 23.30 8.98
CA ILE A 183 8.47 21.91 8.51
C ILE A 183 9.84 21.62 7.87
N ASP A 184 10.51 20.58 8.35
CA ASP A 184 11.83 20.17 7.88
C ASP A 184 11.87 18.76 7.26
N GLY A 185 10.70 18.12 7.13
CA GLY A 185 10.57 16.84 6.44
C GLY A 185 9.13 16.47 6.12
N ILE A 186 8.96 15.44 5.30
CA ILE A 186 7.65 14.91 4.89
C ILE A 186 7.63 13.41 5.13
N TYR A 187 6.53 12.91 5.67
CA TYR A 187 6.22 11.49 5.68
C TYR A 187 4.96 11.22 4.85
N ILE A 188 5.03 10.19 4.01
CA ILE A 188 3.91 9.73 3.19
C ILE A 188 3.70 8.24 3.46
N PRO A 189 2.56 7.79 4.00
CA PRO A 189 2.28 6.38 4.24
C PRO A 189 2.11 5.59 2.93
N THR A 190 1.76 4.31 2.98
CA THR A 190 1.26 3.61 1.80
C THR A 190 -0.07 4.21 1.38
N ASP A 191 -0.03 5.03 0.34
CA ASP A 191 -1.13 5.86 -0.17
C ASP A 191 -1.20 5.71 -1.69
N ASN A 192 -2.27 5.13 -2.20
CA ASN A 192 -2.37 4.78 -3.61
C ASN A 192 -2.44 6.01 -4.53
N ASN A 193 -3.14 7.06 -4.08
CA ASN A 193 -3.25 8.30 -4.84
C ASN A 193 -1.90 9.04 -4.88
N LEU A 194 -1.21 9.14 -3.74
CA LEU A 194 0.10 9.80 -3.68
C LEU A 194 1.17 8.98 -4.41
N ALA A 195 1.16 7.64 -4.31
CA ALA A 195 2.08 6.77 -5.05
C ALA A 195 1.91 6.93 -6.57
N ALA A 196 0.67 6.97 -7.05
CA ALA A 196 0.39 7.22 -8.47
C ALA A 196 0.82 8.61 -8.96
N ASN A 197 1.03 9.55 -8.03
CA ASN A 197 1.42 10.94 -8.31
C ASN A 197 2.80 11.31 -7.73
N ALA A 198 3.62 10.33 -7.35
CA ALA A 198 4.89 10.54 -6.67
C ALA A 198 5.87 11.44 -7.46
N SER A 199 5.92 11.32 -8.79
CA SER A 199 6.72 12.21 -9.63
C SER A 199 6.27 13.67 -9.57
N THR A 200 4.97 13.93 -9.40
CA THR A 200 4.45 15.31 -9.18
C THR A 200 4.89 15.83 -7.82
N ILE A 201 4.80 15.00 -6.77
CA ILE A 201 5.27 15.35 -5.43
C ILE A 201 6.76 15.69 -5.47
N HIS A 202 7.59 14.87 -6.14
CA HIS A 202 9.01 15.15 -6.32
C HIS A 202 9.26 16.49 -7.01
N ALA A 203 8.59 16.76 -8.13
CA ALA A 203 8.76 17.99 -8.88
C ALA A 203 8.39 19.26 -8.05
N GLU A 204 7.28 19.20 -7.31
CA GLU A 204 6.88 20.31 -6.43
C GLU A 204 7.84 20.48 -5.24
N ASN A 205 8.33 19.38 -4.63
CA ASN A 205 9.32 19.41 -3.56
C ASN A 205 10.67 20.00 -4.05
N LYS A 206 11.13 19.56 -5.21
CA LYS A 206 12.38 20.04 -5.82
C LYS A 206 12.34 21.53 -6.16
N SER A 207 11.21 22.04 -6.60
CA SER A 207 11.00 23.46 -6.89
C SER A 207 10.75 24.32 -5.64
N GLY A 208 10.39 23.69 -4.53
CA GLY A 208 10.14 24.30 -3.22
C GLY A 208 11.32 24.22 -2.26
N ASN A 209 11.07 23.70 -1.06
CA ASN A 209 12.04 23.69 0.06
C ASN A 209 13.03 22.52 0.02
N LYS A 210 12.89 21.57 -0.92
CA LYS A 210 13.76 20.40 -1.05
C LYS A 210 13.85 19.58 0.24
N LEU A 211 12.70 19.31 0.83
CA LEU A 211 12.61 18.58 2.10
C LEU A 211 12.92 17.09 1.90
N PRO A 212 13.56 16.42 2.87
CA PRO A 212 13.63 14.98 2.87
C PRO A 212 12.23 14.37 2.98
N ILE A 213 11.96 13.35 2.16
CA ILE A 213 10.68 12.62 2.17
C ILE A 213 10.97 11.17 2.56
N VAL A 214 10.33 10.70 3.63
CA VAL A 214 10.27 9.28 4.00
C VAL A 214 8.95 8.72 3.51
N CYS A 215 9.01 7.65 2.71
CA CYS A 215 7.84 7.04 2.08
C CYS A 215 7.38 5.78 2.81
N GLY A 216 6.11 5.41 2.65
CA GLY A 216 5.52 4.20 3.21
C GLY A 216 5.96 2.91 2.49
N GLU A 217 6.50 3.02 1.27
CA GLU A 217 6.92 1.86 0.49
C GLU A 217 8.00 2.22 -0.55
N ALA A 218 8.76 1.20 -1.02
CA ALA A 218 9.97 1.38 -1.81
C ALA A 218 9.73 1.95 -3.22
N SER A 219 8.63 1.63 -3.90
CA SER A 219 8.42 2.14 -5.25
C SER A 219 8.09 3.63 -5.26
N MET A 220 7.36 4.12 -4.26
CA MET A 220 7.15 5.55 -4.05
C MET A 220 8.47 6.24 -3.67
N ASN A 221 9.28 5.61 -2.80
CA ASN A 221 10.59 6.11 -2.43
C ASN A 221 11.50 6.31 -3.64
N ASN A 222 11.48 5.39 -4.60
CA ASN A 222 12.25 5.50 -5.84
C ASN A 222 11.87 6.71 -6.70
N LEU A 223 10.68 7.27 -6.51
CA LEU A 223 10.13 8.36 -7.32
C LEU A 223 10.17 9.73 -6.61
N CYS A 224 10.07 9.77 -5.27
CA CYS A 224 9.98 11.05 -4.55
C CYS A 224 10.66 11.04 -3.17
N GLY A 225 11.00 9.89 -2.61
CA GLY A 225 11.57 9.79 -1.27
C GLY A 225 13.08 9.66 -1.26
N VAL A 226 13.68 9.85 -0.08
CA VAL A 226 15.11 9.64 0.15
C VAL A 226 15.38 8.30 0.83
N ALA A 227 14.44 7.81 1.66
CA ALA A 227 14.58 6.53 2.33
C ALA A 227 13.22 5.97 2.79
N THR A 228 13.15 4.65 2.98
CA THR A 228 12.03 3.95 3.59
C THR A 228 12.45 2.60 4.14
N TYR A 229 11.74 2.09 5.14
CA TYR A 229 11.63 0.67 5.42
C TYR A 229 10.38 0.12 4.75
N SER A 230 10.52 -0.91 3.91
CA SER A 230 9.42 -1.44 3.10
C SER A 230 9.41 -2.96 3.06
N ILE A 231 8.21 -3.51 2.87
CA ILE A 231 8.02 -4.91 2.51
C ILE A 231 8.20 -5.09 0.99
N ASP A 232 8.38 -6.35 0.57
CA ASP A 232 8.48 -6.72 -0.85
C ASP A 232 7.10 -7.10 -1.40
N TYR A 233 6.48 -6.23 -2.17
CA TYR A 233 5.14 -6.43 -2.75
C TYR A 233 5.07 -7.58 -3.74
N TYR A 234 6.17 -7.89 -4.46
CA TYR A 234 6.21 -9.06 -5.33
C TYR A 234 6.14 -10.36 -4.51
N LYS A 235 6.91 -10.47 -3.41
CA LYS A 235 6.84 -11.61 -2.50
C LYS A 235 5.46 -11.71 -1.83
N LEU A 236 4.85 -10.58 -1.47
CA LEU A 236 3.49 -10.54 -0.93
C LEU A 236 2.47 -11.13 -1.91
N GLY A 237 2.55 -10.74 -3.19
CA GLY A 237 1.73 -11.31 -4.25
C GLY A 237 1.91 -12.81 -4.41
N LYS A 238 3.15 -13.30 -4.36
CA LYS A 238 3.45 -14.75 -4.38
C LYS A 238 2.84 -15.50 -3.18
N GLN A 239 2.84 -14.87 -2.01
CA GLN A 239 2.21 -15.45 -0.83
C GLN A 239 0.69 -15.56 -1.02
N THR A 240 0.04 -14.53 -1.54
CA THR A 240 -1.40 -14.56 -1.88
C THR A 240 -1.72 -15.63 -2.93
N ALA A 241 -0.82 -15.87 -3.88
CA ALA A 241 -0.98 -16.91 -4.90
C ALA A 241 -1.03 -18.33 -4.30
N LYS A 242 -0.27 -18.59 -3.24
CA LYS A 242 -0.34 -19.88 -2.51
C LYS A 242 -1.70 -20.08 -1.85
N MET A 243 -2.25 -19.00 -1.26
CA MET A 243 -3.61 -19.01 -0.72
C MET A 243 -4.65 -19.29 -1.83
N ALA A 244 -4.51 -18.65 -2.99
CA ALA A 244 -5.37 -18.87 -4.14
C ALA A 244 -5.28 -20.33 -4.65
N PHE A 245 -4.08 -20.89 -4.72
CA PHE A 245 -3.87 -22.29 -5.12
C PHE A 245 -4.62 -23.25 -4.17
N ASP A 246 -4.48 -23.07 -2.85
CA ASP A 246 -5.18 -23.89 -1.87
C ASP A 246 -6.71 -23.84 -2.04
N ILE A 247 -7.27 -22.66 -2.33
CA ILE A 247 -8.70 -22.48 -2.57
C ILE A 247 -9.14 -23.18 -3.87
N LEU A 248 -8.44 -22.91 -4.98
CA LEU A 248 -8.79 -23.43 -6.31
C LEU A 248 -8.61 -24.95 -6.41
N MET A 249 -7.70 -25.53 -5.62
CA MET A 249 -7.52 -26.98 -5.52
C MET A 249 -8.48 -27.64 -4.52
N GLY A 250 -9.31 -26.87 -3.81
CA GLY A 250 -10.24 -27.37 -2.81
C GLY A 250 -9.58 -27.83 -1.50
N ASN A 251 -8.32 -27.44 -1.26
CA ASN A 251 -7.58 -27.81 -0.05
C ASN A 251 -8.06 -27.02 1.18
N LYS A 252 -8.48 -25.75 0.97
CA LYS A 252 -8.92 -24.85 2.04
C LYS A 252 -10.12 -24.01 1.59
N LYS A 253 -10.92 -23.57 2.55
CA LYS A 253 -11.97 -22.57 2.35
C LYS A 253 -11.45 -21.20 2.76
N VAL A 254 -11.73 -20.17 1.95
CA VAL A 254 -11.25 -18.81 2.19
C VAL A 254 -11.62 -18.27 3.57
N GLY A 255 -12.83 -18.60 4.08
CA GLY A 255 -13.31 -18.16 5.41
C GLY A 255 -12.56 -18.81 6.58
N GLU A 256 -11.81 -19.88 6.34
CA GLU A 256 -11.00 -20.59 7.35
C GLU A 256 -9.54 -20.13 7.34
N MET A 257 -9.14 -19.31 6.37
CA MET A 257 -7.77 -18.83 6.24
C MET A 257 -7.57 -17.52 7.03
N PRO A 258 -6.56 -17.43 7.90
CA PRO A 258 -6.21 -16.16 8.54
C PRO A 258 -5.74 -15.15 7.51
N VAL A 259 -5.77 -13.88 7.88
CA VAL A 259 -4.98 -12.87 7.16
C VAL A 259 -3.51 -13.17 7.38
N GLU A 260 -2.74 -13.21 6.31
CA GLU A 260 -1.30 -13.42 6.38
C GLU A 260 -0.55 -12.09 6.22
N TYR A 261 0.61 -12.00 6.87
CA TYR A 261 1.55 -10.89 6.73
C TYR A 261 2.77 -11.40 5.96
N GLN A 262 3.47 -10.51 5.27
CA GLN A 262 4.70 -10.91 4.60
C GLN A 262 5.68 -11.50 5.63
N SER A 263 6.26 -12.65 5.29
CA SER A 263 7.35 -13.24 6.06
C SER A 263 8.68 -12.53 5.75
N GLY A 264 9.44 -12.19 6.79
CA GLY A 264 10.73 -11.52 6.70
C GLY A 264 10.70 -10.12 7.28
N GLU A 265 11.88 -9.58 7.56
CA GLU A 265 12.04 -8.22 8.06
C GLU A 265 11.89 -7.23 6.90
N PRO A 266 11.31 -6.04 7.17
CA PRO A 266 11.30 -4.94 6.20
C PRO A 266 12.71 -4.54 5.82
N GLU A 267 12.92 -4.25 4.54
CA GLU A 267 14.23 -3.85 4.01
C GLU A 267 14.34 -2.32 3.96
N LEU A 268 15.51 -1.79 4.38
CA LEU A 268 15.84 -0.39 4.20
C LEU A 268 16.13 -0.15 2.71
N SER A 269 15.41 0.80 2.12
CA SER A 269 15.63 1.29 0.76
C SER A 269 16.05 2.76 0.82
N ILE A 270 17.21 3.08 0.29
CA ILE A 270 17.78 4.44 0.21
C ILE A 270 17.79 4.86 -1.25
N ASN A 271 17.35 6.08 -1.53
CA ASN A 271 17.41 6.70 -2.85
C ASN A 271 18.49 7.78 -2.88
N THR A 272 19.70 7.35 -3.19
CA THR A 272 20.89 8.22 -3.25
C THR A 272 20.74 9.30 -4.30
N ASP A 273 20.13 9.01 -5.44
CA ASP A 273 19.98 9.95 -6.55
C ASP A 273 19.10 11.15 -6.16
N ILE A 274 17.97 10.91 -5.51
CA ILE A 274 17.10 11.99 -5.02
C ILE A 274 17.75 12.74 -3.85
N ALA A 275 18.41 12.04 -2.94
CA ALA A 275 19.12 12.67 -1.84
C ALA A 275 20.21 13.63 -2.35
N GLU A 276 21.02 13.20 -3.32
CA GLU A 276 22.05 14.03 -3.96
C GLU A 276 21.42 15.21 -4.71
N GLU A 277 20.37 14.97 -5.50
CA GLU A 277 19.65 16.02 -6.25
C GLU A 277 19.09 17.11 -5.35
N LEU A 278 18.56 16.75 -4.19
CA LEU A 278 17.99 17.68 -3.23
C LEU A 278 19.02 18.26 -2.24
N GLY A 279 20.23 17.72 -2.22
CA GLY A 279 21.30 18.12 -1.29
C GLY A 279 21.07 17.64 0.15
N ILE A 280 20.44 16.48 0.32
CA ILE A 280 20.10 15.90 1.63
C ILE A 280 21.21 14.94 2.05
N ASP A 281 21.73 15.12 3.28
CA ASP A 281 22.72 14.21 3.87
C ASP A 281 22.03 12.95 4.39
N ILE A 282 22.38 11.81 3.78
CA ILE A 282 21.89 10.47 4.15
C ILE A 282 23.01 9.59 4.75
N SER A 283 24.18 10.14 5.03
CA SER A 283 25.34 9.37 5.53
C SER A 283 25.04 8.64 6.86
N VAL A 284 24.14 9.16 7.64
CA VAL A 284 23.65 8.53 8.88
C VAL A 284 22.97 7.17 8.63
N LEU A 285 22.44 6.92 7.44
CA LEU A 285 21.75 5.68 7.07
C LEU A 285 22.70 4.62 6.48
N GLU A 286 23.94 4.98 6.18
CA GLU A 286 24.94 4.09 5.59
C GLU A 286 25.89 3.50 6.64
N ALA A 287 25.77 3.92 7.90
CA ALA A 287 26.58 3.50 9.04
C ALA A 287 25.99 2.27 9.72
#